data_8127dd1f32f4b4be2d280a3156d9d572
#
_entry.id   8127dd1f32f4b4be2d280a3156d9d572
#
_cell.length_a   1.000
_cell.length_b   1.000
_cell.length_c   1.000
_cell.angle_alpha   90.00
_cell.angle_beta   90.00
_cell.angle_gamma   90.00
#
_symmetry.space_group_name_H-M   'P 1'
#
loop_
_entity.id
_entity.type
_entity.pdbx_description
1 polymer ?
#
loop_
_entity_poly.entity_id
_entity_poly.type
_entity_poly.pdbx_seq_one_letter_code
_entity_poly.pdbx_strand_id
1 'polypeptide(L)'
;MGLQASRAIDDALRRADISPSDLSAVQAHATGTSLGDLAEARALRRSLGSAADHIPVCAPKGQLGHLLGGAGAVEAIIALQSLRSGLIPRSVNADPLDPKVDLAVTTAGNQTISSRGHDPLLLKNAFGFGGHNISVLLSAPAGNTPEPRG
;
A
#
# COMPACT_ATOMS: atom_id res chain seq x y z
N MET A 1 -13.11 13.78 5.92
CA MET A 1 -13.05 12.37 5.50
C MET A 1 -11.63 11.86 5.66
N GLY A 2 -11.43 10.60 6.07
CA GLY A 2 -10.09 9.99 6.19
C GLY A 2 -9.31 10.27 7.49
N LEU A 3 -9.82 11.08 8.43
CA LEU A 3 -9.07 11.45 9.64
C LEU A 3 -8.73 10.24 10.55
N GLN A 4 -9.64 9.29 10.70
CA GLN A 4 -9.37 8.10 11.53
C GLN A 4 -8.39 7.15 10.85
N ALA A 5 -8.48 7.03 9.52
CA ALA A 5 -7.53 6.27 8.72
C ALA A 5 -6.12 6.89 8.79
N SER A 6 -5.99 8.23 8.68
CA SER A 6 -4.69 8.87 8.84
C SER A 6 -4.09 8.66 10.23
N ARG A 7 -4.89 8.67 11.30
CA ARG A 7 -4.39 8.36 12.64
C ARG A 7 -3.80 6.94 12.75
N ALA A 8 -4.41 5.95 12.10
CA ALA A 8 -3.88 4.59 12.10
C ALA A 8 -2.54 4.52 11.34
N ILE A 9 -2.42 5.24 10.22
CA ILE A 9 -1.18 5.36 9.45
C ILE A 9 -0.09 6.04 10.29
N ASP A 10 -0.40 7.22 10.86
CA ASP A 10 0.53 7.99 11.67
C ASP A 10 1.01 7.19 12.89
N ASP A 11 0.11 6.44 13.53
CA ASP A 11 0.44 5.59 14.67
C ASP A 11 1.37 4.43 14.29
N ALA A 12 1.15 3.81 13.13
CA ALA A 12 2.02 2.75 12.62
C ALA A 12 3.44 3.27 12.33
N LEU A 13 3.57 4.40 11.65
CA LEU A 13 4.85 5.04 11.36
C LEU A 13 5.58 5.45 12.64
N ARG A 14 4.90 6.13 13.55
CA ARG A 14 5.45 6.58 14.82
C ARG A 14 5.94 5.44 15.70
N ARG A 15 5.17 4.34 15.81
CA ARG A 15 5.55 3.17 16.63
C ARG A 15 6.79 2.45 16.10
N ALA A 16 6.98 2.48 14.81
CA ALA A 16 8.14 1.87 14.15
C ALA A 16 9.33 2.83 14.03
N ASP A 17 9.16 4.09 14.43
CA ASP A 17 10.16 5.16 14.26
C ASP A 17 10.59 5.31 12.78
N ILE A 18 9.60 5.29 11.86
CA ILE A 18 9.78 5.34 10.42
C ILE A 18 9.26 6.67 9.86
N SER A 19 10.08 7.31 9.05
CA SER A 19 9.65 8.47 8.24
C SER A 19 8.84 8.01 7.03
N PRO A 20 7.85 8.78 6.54
CA PRO A 20 7.17 8.50 5.28
C PRO A 20 8.11 8.26 4.10
N SER A 21 9.24 8.96 4.04
CA SER A 21 10.25 8.81 2.98
C SER A 21 10.96 7.46 2.98
N ASP A 22 10.91 6.70 4.07
CA ASP A 22 11.53 5.37 4.16
C ASP A 22 10.65 4.28 3.55
N LEU A 23 9.37 4.57 3.30
CA LEU A 23 8.45 3.61 2.70
C LEU A 23 8.82 3.31 1.25
N SER A 24 8.86 2.04 0.92
CA SER A 24 9.07 1.54 -0.44
C SER A 24 7.76 1.42 -1.22
N ALA A 25 6.65 1.17 -0.53
CA ALA A 25 5.33 1.05 -1.14
C ALA A 25 4.20 1.18 -0.10
N VAL A 26 3.00 1.40 -0.61
CA VAL A 26 1.74 1.27 0.14
C VAL A 26 0.86 0.22 -0.53
N GLN A 27 0.30 -0.68 0.27
CA GLN A 27 -0.80 -1.54 -0.14
C GLN A 27 -2.10 -1.01 0.46
N ALA A 28 -2.93 -0.43 -0.40
CA ALA A 28 -4.15 0.22 0.01
C ALA A 28 -5.25 -0.78 0.39
N HIS A 29 -6.19 -0.33 1.24
CA HIS A 29 -7.43 -1.07 1.48
C HIS A 29 -8.32 -1.10 0.25
N ALA A 30 -8.53 0.03 -0.41
CA ALA A 30 -9.10 0.21 -1.75
C ALA A 30 -10.22 -0.78 -2.11
N THR A 31 -11.42 -0.55 -1.59
CA THR A 31 -12.60 -1.43 -1.82
C THR A 31 -13.31 -1.20 -3.16
N GLY A 32 -12.88 -0.21 -3.93
CA GLY A 32 -13.54 0.19 -5.18
C GLY A 32 -14.81 1.02 -4.95
N THR A 33 -14.99 1.60 -3.78
CA THR A 33 -16.10 2.51 -3.49
C THR A 33 -15.63 3.96 -3.56
N SER A 34 -16.34 4.82 -4.29
CA SER A 34 -15.94 6.21 -4.53
C SER A 34 -15.62 6.97 -3.24
N LEU A 35 -16.44 6.82 -2.19
CA LEU A 35 -16.21 7.51 -0.93
C LEU A 35 -15.07 6.89 -0.11
N GLY A 36 -14.96 5.57 -0.12
CA GLY A 36 -13.92 4.84 0.62
C GLY A 36 -12.54 5.12 0.06
N ASP A 37 -12.39 4.97 -1.24
CA ASP A 37 -11.10 5.15 -1.92
C ASP A 37 -10.62 6.60 -1.84
N LEU A 38 -11.52 7.59 -1.99
CA LEU A 38 -11.18 9.00 -1.79
C LEU A 38 -10.84 9.33 -0.34
N ALA A 39 -11.51 8.70 0.62
CA ALA A 39 -11.19 8.89 2.04
C ALA A 39 -9.80 8.34 2.37
N GLU A 40 -9.45 7.18 1.82
CA GLU A 40 -8.13 6.57 1.98
C GLU A 40 -7.04 7.40 1.27
N ALA A 41 -7.28 7.84 0.03
CA ALA A 41 -6.35 8.70 -0.69
C ALA A 41 -6.02 9.97 0.10
N ARG A 42 -7.03 10.62 0.68
CA ARG A 42 -6.83 11.80 1.55
C ARG A 42 -6.08 11.46 2.84
N ALA A 43 -6.33 10.29 3.42
CA ALA A 43 -5.61 9.84 4.61
C ALA A 43 -4.13 9.62 4.30
N LEU A 44 -3.82 8.92 3.21
CA LEU A 44 -2.45 8.70 2.74
C LEU A 44 -1.75 10.02 2.42
N ARG A 45 -2.39 10.91 1.66
CA ARG A 45 -1.83 12.22 1.35
C ARG A 45 -1.53 13.04 2.63
N ARG A 46 -2.43 13.00 3.60
CA ARG A 46 -2.25 13.71 4.87
C ARG A 46 -1.08 13.16 5.69
N SER A 47 -0.94 11.84 5.79
CA SER A 47 0.09 11.18 6.61
C SER A 47 1.46 11.16 5.94
N LEU A 48 1.50 11.01 4.62
CA LEU A 48 2.75 10.87 3.86
C LEU A 48 3.27 12.19 3.30
N GLY A 49 2.43 13.22 3.23
CA GLY A 49 2.81 14.53 2.67
C GLY A 49 3.30 14.42 1.22
N SER A 50 4.40 15.08 0.89
CA SER A 50 5.01 15.03 -0.43
C SER A 50 5.60 13.65 -0.79
N ALA A 51 5.89 12.79 0.17
CA ALA A 51 6.35 11.43 -0.12
C ALA A 51 5.30 10.62 -0.89
N ALA A 52 4.02 10.92 -0.73
CA ALA A 52 2.92 10.28 -1.48
C ALA A 52 2.98 10.48 -2.99
N ASP A 53 3.75 11.47 -3.49
CA ASP A 53 3.92 11.71 -4.93
C ASP A 53 4.75 10.60 -5.62
N HIS A 54 5.56 9.89 -4.85
CA HIS A 54 6.57 8.97 -5.39
C HIS A 54 6.47 7.55 -4.83
N ILE A 55 5.75 7.35 -3.72
CA ILE A 55 5.57 6.02 -3.14
C ILE A 55 4.52 5.26 -3.95
N PRO A 56 4.88 4.13 -4.58
CA PRO A 56 3.92 3.34 -5.34
C PRO A 56 2.80 2.81 -4.44
N VAL A 57 1.56 2.97 -4.87
CA VAL A 57 0.36 2.49 -4.19
C VAL A 57 -0.27 1.37 -5.00
N CYS A 58 -0.39 0.17 -4.44
CA CYS A 58 -1.08 -0.95 -5.08
C CYS A 58 -2.40 -1.28 -4.38
N ALA A 59 -3.36 -1.77 -5.17
CA ALA A 59 -4.71 -2.12 -4.76
C ALA A 59 -5.04 -3.57 -5.17
N PRO A 60 -4.70 -4.60 -4.37
CA PRO A 60 -4.85 -6.00 -4.76
C PRO A 60 -6.31 -6.45 -4.92
N LYS A 61 -7.26 -5.75 -4.32
CA LYS A 61 -8.69 -6.10 -4.42
C LYS A 61 -9.25 -6.00 -5.84
N GLY A 62 -8.62 -5.21 -6.71
CA GLY A 62 -8.98 -5.17 -8.13
C GLY A 62 -8.80 -6.52 -8.84
N GLN A 63 -7.88 -7.35 -8.36
CA GLN A 63 -7.61 -8.71 -8.87
C GLN A 63 -8.37 -9.80 -8.11
N LEU A 64 -8.45 -9.68 -6.77
CA LEU A 64 -8.89 -10.75 -5.88
C LEU A 64 -10.36 -10.62 -5.46
N GLY A 65 -10.94 -9.44 -5.60
CA GLY A 65 -12.16 -9.08 -4.91
C GLY A 65 -11.92 -8.82 -3.41
N HIS A 66 -12.99 -8.48 -2.70
CA HIS A 66 -12.93 -8.24 -1.27
C HIS A 66 -13.21 -9.53 -0.48
N LEU A 67 -12.17 -10.14 0.09
CA LEU A 67 -12.22 -11.39 0.85
C LEU A 67 -12.77 -11.23 2.28
N LEU A 68 -13.35 -10.07 2.60
CA LEU A 68 -13.93 -9.77 3.92
C LEU A 68 -12.97 -10.10 5.07
N GLY A 69 -13.33 -11.00 5.99
CA GLY A 69 -12.49 -11.39 7.12
C GLY A 69 -11.15 -12.03 6.74
N GLY A 70 -11.05 -12.60 5.54
CA GLY A 70 -9.80 -13.17 5.01
C GLY A 70 -8.88 -12.14 4.35
N ALA A 71 -9.39 -10.95 4.00
CA ALA A 71 -8.64 -9.95 3.24
C ALA A 71 -7.33 -9.54 3.93
N GLY A 72 -7.38 -9.32 5.25
CA GLY A 72 -6.21 -8.90 6.01
C GLY A 72 -5.02 -9.84 5.88
N ALA A 73 -5.26 -11.14 6.02
CA ALA A 73 -4.22 -12.18 5.96
C ALA A 73 -3.70 -12.39 4.54
N VAL A 74 -4.59 -12.54 3.56
CA VAL A 74 -4.19 -12.77 2.16
C VAL A 74 -3.40 -11.57 1.62
N GLU A 75 -3.86 -10.37 1.88
CA GLU A 75 -3.18 -9.15 1.46
C GLU A 75 -1.82 -8.96 2.17
N ALA A 76 -1.68 -9.38 3.43
CA ALA A 76 -0.39 -9.37 4.11
C ALA A 76 0.61 -10.35 3.47
N ILE A 77 0.14 -11.52 3.03
CA ILE A 77 0.97 -12.49 2.29
C ILE A 77 1.43 -11.87 0.96
N ILE A 78 0.53 -11.20 0.23
CA ILE A 78 0.88 -10.51 -1.02
C ILE A 78 1.92 -9.42 -0.76
N ALA A 79 1.76 -8.62 0.28
CA ALA A 79 2.72 -7.59 0.65
C ALA A 79 4.11 -8.18 0.96
N LEU A 80 4.18 -9.27 1.73
CA LEU A 80 5.43 -9.96 2.03
C LEU A 80 6.08 -10.56 0.78
N GLN A 81 5.30 -11.14 -0.13
CA GLN A 81 5.81 -11.64 -1.40
C GLN A 81 6.32 -10.50 -2.29
N SER A 82 5.63 -9.36 -2.30
CA SER A 82 6.07 -8.17 -3.02
C SER A 82 7.43 -7.69 -2.51
N LEU A 83 7.60 -7.60 -1.19
CA LEU A 83 8.87 -7.23 -0.57
C LEU A 83 10.00 -8.20 -0.94
N ARG A 84 9.73 -9.51 -0.88
CA ARG A 84 10.71 -10.55 -1.20
C ARG A 84 11.10 -10.61 -2.67
N SER A 85 10.12 -10.40 -3.57
CA SER A 85 10.37 -10.41 -5.01
C SER A 85 10.92 -9.09 -5.53
N GLY A 86 10.88 -8.02 -4.73
CA GLY A 86 11.25 -6.69 -5.18
C GLY A 86 10.26 -6.06 -6.16
N LEU A 87 9.02 -6.57 -6.25
CA LEU A 87 8.01 -6.12 -7.21
C LEU A 87 6.70 -5.74 -6.51
N ILE A 88 6.22 -4.55 -6.77
CA ILE A 88 4.88 -4.09 -6.36
C ILE A 88 3.90 -4.42 -7.49
N PRO A 89 2.82 -5.17 -7.22
CA PRO A 89 1.89 -5.59 -8.27
C PRO A 89 1.10 -4.41 -8.84
N ARG A 90 0.70 -4.55 -10.10
CA ARG A 90 -0.22 -3.63 -10.75
C ARG A 90 -1.58 -3.62 -10.06
N SER A 91 -2.18 -2.45 -9.96
CA SER A 91 -3.58 -2.26 -9.56
C SER A 91 -4.49 -2.48 -10.76
N VAL A 92 -5.08 -3.67 -10.87
CA VAL A 92 -5.99 -4.02 -11.97
C VAL A 92 -7.35 -3.33 -11.77
N ASN A 93 -8.02 -2.98 -12.88
CA ASN A 93 -9.30 -2.27 -12.90
C ASN A 93 -9.27 -0.86 -12.27
N ALA A 94 -8.09 -0.25 -12.19
CA ALA A 94 -7.88 1.10 -11.69
C ALA A 94 -7.53 2.11 -12.82
N ASP A 95 -7.81 1.77 -14.07
CA ASP A 95 -7.57 2.61 -15.24
C ASP A 95 -8.87 2.79 -16.03
N PRO A 96 -9.36 4.04 -16.26
CA PRO A 96 -8.74 5.29 -15.79
C PRO A 96 -8.87 5.50 -14.28
N LEU A 97 -7.81 6.06 -13.67
CA LEU A 97 -7.83 6.44 -12.26
C LEU A 97 -8.73 7.66 -12.06
N ASP A 98 -9.53 7.66 -10.98
CA ASP A 98 -10.29 8.87 -10.59
C ASP A 98 -9.30 10.03 -10.37
N PRO A 99 -9.45 11.16 -11.08
CA PRO A 99 -8.52 12.29 -10.96
C PRO A 99 -8.46 12.92 -9.56
N LYS A 100 -9.40 12.58 -8.69
CA LYS A 100 -9.37 12.98 -7.27
C LYS A 100 -8.48 12.11 -6.40
N VAL A 101 -8.02 10.97 -6.93
CA VAL A 101 -7.03 10.10 -6.28
C VAL A 101 -5.65 10.59 -6.66
N ASP A 102 -5.13 11.52 -5.87
CA ASP A 102 -3.83 12.15 -6.06
C ASP A 102 -2.73 11.31 -5.37
N LEU A 103 -2.42 10.15 -5.94
CA LEU A 103 -1.45 9.18 -5.45
C LEU A 103 -0.76 8.47 -6.63
N ALA A 104 0.45 7.96 -6.41
CA ALA A 104 1.19 7.17 -7.39
C ALA A 104 0.67 5.72 -7.49
N VAL A 105 -0.58 5.54 -7.95
CA VAL A 105 -1.20 4.22 -8.08
C VAL A 105 -0.56 3.43 -9.24
N THR A 106 -0.24 2.16 -9.00
CA THR A 106 0.42 1.26 -9.96
C THR A 106 -0.52 0.78 -11.07
N THR A 107 -1.03 1.68 -11.93
CA THR A 107 -2.01 1.33 -12.97
C THR A 107 -1.39 0.76 -14.24
N ALA A 108 -0.21 1.25 -14.65
CA ALA A 108 0.42 0.90 -15.92
C ALA A 108 1.08 -0.50 -15.92
N GLY A 109 1.56 -0.99 -14.78
CA GLY A 109 2.25 -2.27 -14.66
C GLY A 109 2.82 -2.50 -13.28
N ASN A 110 3.49 -3.64 -13.08
CA ASN A 110 4.24 -3.89 -11.85
C ASN A 110 5.40 -2.89 -11.75
N GLN A 111 5.71 -2.47 -10.53
CA GLN A 111 6.83 -1.56 -10.27
C GLN A 111 7.89 -2.24 -9.43
N THR A 112 9.16 -1.98 -9.77
CA THR A 112 10.30 -2.46 -9.00
C THR A 112 10.46 -1.64 -7.72
N ILE A 113 10.71 -2.32 -6.61
CA ILE A 113 11.07 -1.66 -5.35
C ILE A 113 12.48 -1.11 -5.47
N SER A 114 12.62 0.19 -5.26
CA SER A 114 13.94 0.85 -5.23
C SER A 114 14.63 0.55 -3.90
N SER A 115 15.90 0.11 -3.96
CA SER A 115 16.73 -0.02 -2.76
C SER A 115 17.00 1.35 -2.16
N ARG A 116 16.85 1.47 -0.84
CA ARG A 116 17.09 2.72 -0.08
C ARG A 116 18.20 2.55 0.98
N GLY A 117 19.03 1.50 0.86
CA GLY A 117 20.09 1.22 1.82
C GLY A 117 19.62 0.51 3.10
N HIS A 118 18.36 0.16 3.17
CA HIS A 118 17.75 -0.66 4.22
C HIS A 118 16.78 -1.66 3.60
N ASP A 119 16.32 -2.63 4.38
CA ASP A 119 15.28 -3.57 3.94
C ASP A 119 14.03 -2.80 3.51
N PRO A 120 13.37 -3.21 2.42
CA PRO A 120 12.19 -2.53 1.93
C PRO A 120 11.04 -2.58 2.93
N LEU A 121 10.33 -1.47 3.05
CA LEU A 121 9.22 -1.25 3.97
C LEU A 121 7.93 -1.03 3.19
N LEU A 122 6.88 -1.75 3.54
CA LEU A 122 5.56 -1.61 2.94
C LEU A 122 4.52 -1.30 4.02
N LEU A 123 3.78 -0.22 3.83
CA LEU A 123 2.63 0.12 4.64
C LEU A 123 1.38 -0.57 4.08
N LYS A 124 0.74 -1.43 4.86
CA LYS A 124 -0.50 -2.10 4.49
C LYS A 124 -1.68 -1.56 5.30
N ASN A 125 -2.71 -1.09 4.60
CA ASN A 125 -3.95 -0.61 5.21
C ASN A 125 -5.05 -1.68 5.21
N ALA A 126 -5.82 -1.72 6.29
CA ALA A 126 -7.05 -2.49 6.39
C ALA A 126 -8.09 -1.68 7.18
N PHE A 127 -9.13 -1.23 6.50
CA PHE A 127 -10.17 -0.41 7.10
C PHE A 127 -11.50 -1.18 7.10
N GLY A 128 -12.19 -1.16 8.22
CA GLY A 128 -13.43 -1.89 8.40
C GLY A 128 -14.59 -0.99 8.84
N PHE A 129 -15.80 -1.54 8.77
CA PHE A 129 -16.98 -0.90 9.31
C PHE A 129 -16.84 -0.63 10.81
N GLY A 130 -17.56 0.38 11.32
CA GLY A 130 -17.51 0.74 12.74
C GLY A 130 -16.26 1.53 13.13
N GLY A 131 -15.45 1.99 12.16
CA GLY A 131 -14.25 2.79 12.43
C GLY A 131 -13.02 1.97 12.80
N HIS A 132 -13.02 0.69 12.56
CA HIS A 132 -11.85 -0.18 12.72
C HIS A 132 -10.85 0.09 11.61
N ASN A 133 -9.85 0.92 11.90
CA ASN A 133 -8.78 1.26 10.96
C ASN A 133 -7.46 0.70 11.51
N ILE A 134 -6.80 -0.11 10.69
CA ILE A 134 -5.52 -0.73 11.01
C ILE A 134 -4.54 -0.43 9.88
N SER A 135 -3.36 0.02 10.23
CA SER A 135 -2.22 0.13 9.33
C SER A 135 -1.05 -0.66 9.92
N VAL A 136 -0.43 -1.49 9.09
CA VAL A 136 0.67 -2.36 9.50
C VAL A 136 1.88 -2.07 8.63
N LEU A 137 3.05 -1.91 9.25
CA LEU A 137 4.33 -1.88 8.55
C LEU A 137 4.87 -3.30 8.43
N LEU A 138 5.23 -3.67 7.22
CA LEU A 138 5.84 -4.94 6.89
C LEU A 138 7.22 -4.70 6.31
N SER A 139 8.18 -5.52 6.71
CA SER A 139 9.52 -5.56 6.14
C SER A 139 9.89 -7.01 5.83
N ALA A 140 10.65 -7.20 4.80
CA ALA A 140 11.29 -8.48 4.50
C ALA A 140 12.66 -8.20 3.87
N PRO A 141 13.70 -8.99 4.19
CA PRO A 141 14.97 -8.90 3.49
C PRO A 141 14.69 -9.02 1.98
N ALA A 142 15.32 -8.17 1.20
CA ALA A 142 15.29 -8.30 -0.26
C ALA A 142 15.77 -9.72 -0.61
N GLY A 143 14.88 -10.54 -1.16
CA GLY A 143 15.25 -11.86 -1.63
C GLY A 143 16.31 -11.70 -2.72
N ASN A 144 17.29 -12.59 -2.76
CA ASN A 144 18.10 -12.73 -3.96
C ASN A 144 17.12 -13.01 -5.09
N THR A 145 16.96 -12.05 -5.98
CA THR A 145 16.16 -12.24 -7.21
C THR A 145 16.73 -13.50 -7.88
N PRO A 146 15.96 -14.59 -8.05
CA PRO A 146 16.50 -15.71 -8.83
C PRO A 146 16.85 -15.14 -10.20
N GLU A 147 18.09 -15.37 -10.64
CA GLU A 147 18.46 -15.08 -12.02
C GLU A 147 17.45 -15.71 -12.96
N PRO A 148 17.02 -15.03 -14.03
CA PRO A 148 16.11 -15.60 -14.98
C PRO A 148 16.75 -16.90 -15.48
N ARG A 149 16.08 -18.03 -15.26
CA ARG A 149 16.49 -19.31 -15.80
C ARG A 149 16.40 -19.16 -17.31
N GLY A 150 17.58 -19.13 -17.96
CA GLY A 150 17.74 -19.11 -19.40
C GLY A 150 17.13 -20.35 -20.08
#